data_6bdd0c615e987b1432e29fec86491003
#
_entry.id   6bdd0c615e987b1432e29fec86491003
#
_cell.length_a   1.000
_cell.length_b   1.000
_cell.length_c   1.000
_cell.angle_alpha   90.00
_cell.angle_beta   90.00
_cell.angle_gamma   90.00
#
_symmetry.space_group_name_H-M   'P 1'
#
loop_
_entity.id
_entity.type
_entity.pdbx_description
1 polymer ?
#
loop_
_entity_poly.entity_id
_entity_poly.type
_entity_poly.pdbx_seq_one_letter_code
_entity_poly.pdbx_strand_id
1 'polypeptide(L)'
;MEIFPASRDEHAFRVEFFGDEIDRIREVEALTGQVLGEVDHLAIFPATHFVTNDDHMEVAIAKIQTELEQQLAVFEKEGKLLEAQRLKQRTEYDIEMLREMGYTNGVENYSRHMDGRSEGEPPYTLLDFFPDDFLIMIDESHMTMGQIKGMYNGDRSRKEMLVNYGFRLPSALDNRPLRREEFESHVHQIVYVSATPGDYEHEQTATLSLIHISEPTRLLS
;
A
#
# COMPACT_ATOMS: atom_id res chain seq x y z
N MET A 1 -19.43 3.37 25.50
CA MET A 1 -18.92 2.62 24.30
C MET A 1 -17.43 2.43 24.46
N GLU A 2 -16.91 1.24 24.15
CA GLU A 2 -15.46 0.99 24.17
C GLU A 2 -14.98 0.74 22.75
N ILE A 3 -13.84 1.34 22.40
CA ILE A 3 -13.23 1.28 21.09
C ILE A 3 -11.82 0.71 21.25
N PHE A 4 -11.51 -0.33 20.50
CA PHE A 4 -10.21 -0.99 20.45
C PHE A 4 -9.56 -0.68 19.09
N PRO A 5 -8.71 0.37 18.98
CA PRO A 5 -8.10 0.76 17.73
C PRO A 5 -7.12 -0.32 17.25
N ALA A 6 -7.13 -0.63 15.97
CA ALA A 6 -6.20 -1.59 15.37
C ALA A 6 -4.71 -1.17 15.48
N SER A 7 -4.45 0.10 15.74
CA SER A 7 -3.10 0.65 15.90
C SER A 7 -2.51 0.54 17.33
N ARG A 8 -3.29 0.03 18.30
CA ARG A 8 -2.86 -0.04 19.73
C ARG A 8 -3.38 -1.33 20.35
N ASP A 9 -2.50 -2.26 20.63
CA ASP A 9 -2.87 -3.57 21.19
C ASP A 9 -3.15 -3.53 22.69
N GLU A 10 -2.53 -2.60 23.44
CA GLU A 10 -2.59 -2.56 24.90
C GLU A 10 -3.62 -1.55 25.43
N HIS A 11 -4.06 -0.61 24.60
CA HIS A 11 -4.92 0.50 25.01
C HIS A 11 -6.23 0.50 24.25
N ALA A 12 -7.32 0.75 24.99
CA ALA A 12 -8.66 0.99 24.46
C ALA A 12 -9.16 2.38 24.89
N PHE A 13 -10.20 2.85 24.24
CA PHE A 13 -10.82 4.12 24.60
C PHE A 13 -12.27 3.89 25.03
N ARG A 14 -12.62 4.42 26.19
CA ARG A 14 -13.98 4.42 26.72
C ARG A 14 -14.61 5.78 26.48
N VAL A 15 -15.63 5.83 25.60
CA VAL A 15 -16.43 7.02 25.31
C VAL A 15 -17.69 6.97 26.16
N GLU A 16 -17.87 7.91 27.05
CA GLU A 16 -19.05 8.07 27.89
C GLU A 16 -19.96 9.15 27.30
N PHE A 17 -21.26 8.84 27.29
CA PHE A 17 -22.28 9.70 26.73
C PHE A 17 -23.22 10.21 27.83
N PHE A 18 -23.64 11.47 27.69
CA PHE A 18 -24.77 12.02 28.43
C PHE A 18 -25.87 12.38 27.43
N GLY A 19 -26.87 11.52 27.31
CA GLY A 19 -27.82 11.59 26.19
C GLY A 19 -27.11 11.30 24.86
N ASP A 20 -27.22 12.25 23.91
CA ASP A 20 -26.59 12.14 22.58
C ASP A 20 -25.24 12.87 22.50
N GLU A 21 -24.77 13.48 23.58
CA GLU A 21 -23.50 14.19 23.64
C GLU A 21 -22.41 13.35 24.29
N ILE A 22 -21.16 13.49 23.80
CA ILE A 22 -19.99 12.88 24.44
C ILE A 22 -19.66 13.66 25.70
N ASP A 23 -19.76 13.02 26.86
CA ASP A 23 -19.41 13.60 28.17
C ASP A 23 -17.90 13.59 28.37
N ARG A 24 -17.25 12.45 28.12
CA ARG A 24 -15.79 12.30 28.23
C ARG A 24 -15.25 11.11 27.46
N ILE A 25 -13.95 11.18 27.14
CA ILE A 25 -13.20 10.10 26.50
C ILE A 25 -12.05 9.72 27.43
N ARG A 26 -11.96 8.45 27.81
CA ARG A 26 -10.90 7.94 28.67
C ARG A 26 -10.08 6.88 27.96
N GLU A 27 -8.77 6.99 28.08
CA GLU A 27 -7.85 5.92 27.73
C GLU A 27 -7.84 4.88 28.84
N VAL A 28 -8.00 3.61 28.50
CA VAL A 28 -8.05 2.50 29.43
C VAL A 28 -7.11 1.39 28.97
N GLU A 29 -6.55 0.67 29.92
CA GLU A 29 -5.80 -0.56 29.61
C GLU A 29 -6.77 -1.63 29.12
N ALA A 30 -6.49 -2.23 27.95
CA ALA A 30 -7.42 -3.13 27.28
C ALA A 30 -7.75 -4.39 28.08
N LEU A 31 -6.79 -4.92 28.85
CA LEU A 31 -6.96 -6.14 29.64
C LEU A 31 -7.66 -5.91 30.99
N THR A 32 -7.29 -4.86 31.70
CA THR A 32 -7.77 -4.62 33.08
C THR A 32 -8.93 -3.65 33.16
N GLY A 33 -9.11 -2.83 32.10
CA GLY A 33 -10.07 -1.73 32.08
C GLY A 33 -9.68 -0.55 33.01
N GLN A 34 -8.43 -0.55 33.51
CA GLN A 34 -7.92 0.53 34.33
C GLN A 34 -7.85 1.82 33.52
N VAL A 35 -8.36 2.92 34.08
CA VAL A 35 -8.26 4.24 33.44
C VAL A 35 -6.83 4.74 33.54
N LEU A 36 -6.25 5.06 32.38
CA LEU A 36 -4.89 5.59 32.26
C LEU A 36 -4.89 7.11 32.19
N GLY A 37 -5.92 7.70 31.58
CA GLY A 37 -6.05 9.14 31.44
C GLY A 37 -7.36 9.55 30.78
N GLU A 38 -7.57 10.85 30.68
CA GLU A 38 -8.67 11.48 29.95
C GLU A 38 -8.11 12.23 28.75
N VAL A 39 -8.78 12.14 27.59
CA VAL A 39 -8.36 12.79 26.34
C VAL A 39 -9.51 13.61 25.78
N ASP A 40 -9.19 14.79 25.27
CA ASP A 40 -10.19 15.71 24.69
C ASP A 40 -10.55 15.35 23.23
N HIS A 41 -9.66 14.62 22.58
CA HIS A 41 -9.80 14.25 21.18
C HIS A 41 -9.26 12.84 20.90
N LEU A 42 -9.98 12.09 20.09
CA LEU A 42 -9.58 10.75 19.65
C LEU A 42 -9.68 10.65 18.14
N ALA A 43 -8.56 10.35 17.49
CA ALA A 43 -8.53 9.99 16.08
C ALA A 43 -8.58 8.46 15.93
N ILE A 44 -9.59 7.97 15.18
CA ILE A 44 -9.75 6.55 14.86
C ILE A 44 -9.52 6.40 13.37
N PHE A 45 -8.50 5.62 13.04
CA PHE A 45 -8.15 5.36 11.64
C PHE A 45 -8.80 4.06 11.16
N PRO A 46 -9.18 3.98 9.87
CA PRO A 46 -9.65 2.75 9.26
C PRO A 46 -8.61 1.63 9.36
N ALA A 47 -9.07 0.38 9.57
CA ALA A 47 -8.24 -0.82 9.57
C ALA A 47 -8.03 -1.40 8.15
N THR A 48 -8.66 -0.83 7.15
CA THR A 48 -8.59 -1.26 5.74
C THR A 48 -8.07 -0.16 4.84
N HIS A 49 -7.45 -0.56 3.71
CA HIS A 49 -6.97 0.39 2.71
C HIS A 49 -8.11 0.99 1.88
N PHE A 50 -7.87 2.19 1.33
CA PHE A 50 -8.76 2.89 0.40
C PHE A 50 -10.14 3.23 0.98
N VAL A 51 -10.23 3.44 2.30
CA VAL A 51 -11.44 4.00 2.91
C VAL A 51 -11.47 5.50 2.62
N THR A 52 -12.53 5.95 1.97
CA THR A 52 -12.74 7.35 1.62
C THR A 52 -14.18 7.76 1.93
N ASN A 53 -14.47 9.06 1.90
CA ASN A 53 -15.83 9.54 2.06
C ASN A 53 -16.66 9.31 0.78
N ASP A 54 -17.98 9.38 0.90
CA ASP A 54 -18.92 9.06 -0.17
C ASP A 54 -18.72 9.95 -1.41
N ASP A 55 -18.41 11.23 -1.22
CA ASP A 55 -18.19 12.16 -2.33
C ASP A 55 -16.96 11.78 -3.15
N HIS A 56 -15.87 11.44 -2.51
CA HIS A 56 -14.64 10.99 -3.19
C HIS A 56 -14.83 9.62 -3.84
N MET A 57 -15.62 8.73 -3.22
CA MET A 57 -15.94 7.43 -3.78
C MET A 57 -16.70 7.57 -5.10
N GLU A 58 -17.74 8.41 -5.16
CA GLU A 58 -18.50 8.64 -6.38
C GLU A 58 -17.63 9.26 -7.50
N VAL A 59 -16.72 10.16 -7.15
CA VAL A 59 -15.75 10.70 -8.13
C VAL A 59 -14.83 9.61 -8.68
N ALA A 60 -14.34 8.72 -7.82
CA ALA A 60 -13.51 7.59 -8.25
C ALA A 60 -14.30 6.63 -9.15
N ILE A 61 -15.54 6.28 -8.76
CA ILE A 61 -16.44 5.43 -9.55
C ILE A 61 -16.71 6.02 -10.93
N ALA A 62 -16.98 7.32 -11.03
CA ALA A 62 -17.19 7.98 -12.32
C ALA A 62 -15.97 7.88 -13.24
N LYS A 63 -14.75 7.99 -12.69
CA LYS A 63 -13.51 7.78 -13.43
C LYS A 63 -13.33 6.34 -13.88
N ILE A 64 -13.64 5.35 -13.01
CA ILE A 64 -13.60 3.92 -13.33
C ILE A 64 -14.59 3.61 -14.47
N GLN A 65 -15.81 4.15 -14.43
CA GLN A 65 -16.80 3.97 -15.49
C GLN A 65 -16.32 4.55 -16.83
N THR A 66 -15.75 5.75 -16.81
CA THR A 66 -15.20 6.38 -18.00
C THR A 66 -14.07 5.54 -18.62
N GLU A 67 -13.16 5.03 -17.81
CA GLU A 67 -12.09 4.15 -18.27
C GLU A 67 -12.62 2.82 -18.81
N LEU A 68 -13.64 2.25 -18.16
CA LEU A 68 -14.31 1.04 -18.64
C LEU A 68 -14.88 1.23 -20.05
N GLU A 69 -15.63 2.31 -20.26
CA GLU A 69 -16.23 2.62 -21.58
C GLU A 69 -15.14 2.76 -22.66
N GLN A 70 -14.05 3.46 -22.36
CA GLN A 70 -12.91 3.62 -23.26
C GLN A 70 -12.28 2.26 -23.61
N GLN A 71 -12.04 1.41 -22.61
CA GLN A 71 -11.41 0.11 -22.82
C GLN A 71 -12.34 -0.87 -23.55
N LEU A 72 -13.64 -0.83 -23.32
CA LEU A 72 -14.62 -1.63 -24.05
C LEU A 72 -14.63 -1.25 -25.54
N ALA A 73 -14.59 0.05 -25.87
CA ALA A 73 -14.51 0.53 -27.25
C ALA A 73 -13.22 0.05 -27.94
N VAL A 74 -12.08 -0.03 -27.23
CA VAL A 74 -10.84 -0.60 -27.77
C VAL A 74 -11.01 -2.08 -28.07
N PHE A 75 -11.53 -2.87 -27.13
CA PHE A 75 -11.72 -4.31 -27.32
C PHE A 75 -12.73 -4.63 -28.46
N GLU A 76 -13.81 -3.87 -28.56
CA GLU A 76 -14.78 -4.03 -29.65
C GLU A 76 -14.13 -3.75 -31.02
N LYS A 77 -13.34 -2.69 -31.13
CA LYS A 77 -12.60 -2.35 -32.34
C LYS A 77 -11.59 -3.45 -32.75
N GLU A 78 -10.98 -4.10 -31.74
CA GLU A 78 -10.04 -5.21 -31.94
C GLU A 78 -10.73 -6.57 -32.16
N GLY A 79 -12.06 -6.64 -32.04
CA GLY A 79 -12.82 -7.88 -32.14
C GLY A 79 -12.71 -8.81 -30.93
N LYS A 80 -12.22 -8.31 -29.79
CA LYS A 80 -12.04 -9.03 -28.52
C LYS A 80 -13.33 -9.00 -27.67
N LEU A 81 -14.39 -9.62 -28.20
CA LEU A 81 -15.70 -9.53 -27.56
C LEU A 81 -15.80 -10.27 -26.23
N LEU A 82 -15.05 -11.36 -26.07
CA LEU A 82 -15.03 -12.12 -24.81
C LEU A 82 -14.31 -11.34 -23.70
N GLU A 83 -13.19 -10.70 -24.03
CA GLU A 83 -12.45 -9.82 -23.13
C GLU A 83 -13.29 -8.61 -22.72
N ALA A 84 -14.00 -8.00 -23.67
CA ALA A 84 -14.90 -6.89 -23.40
C ALA A 84 -16.03 -7.31 -22.43
N GLN A 85 -16.69 -8.45 -22.68
CA GLN A 85 -17.74 -8.95 -21.80
C GLN A 85 -17.23 -9.23 -20.40
N ARG A 86 -16.09 -9.91 -20.27
CA ARG A 86 -15.47 -10.23 -18.99
C ARG A 86 -15.13 -8.99 -18.20
N LEU A 87 -14.46 -8.03 -18.83
CA LEU A 87 -14.08 -6.77 -18.21
C LEU A 87 -15.31 -6.01 -17.71
N LYS A 88 -16.34 -5.90 -18.57
CA LYS A 88 -17.59 -5.23 -18.25
C LYS A 88 -18.24 -5.84 -17.01
N GLN A 89 -18.51 -7.14 -17.03
CA GLN A 89 -19.17 -7.84 -15.91
C GLN A 89 -18.40 -7.69 -14.60
N ARG A 90 -17.08 -7.83 -14.66
CA ARG A 90 -16.23 -7.70 -13.45
C ARG A 90 -16.24 -6.29 -12.90
N THR A 91 -16.05 -5.29 -13.75
CA THR A 91 -15.95 -3.89 -13.31
C THR A 91 -17.29 -3.37 -12.84
N GLU A 92 -18.41 -3.70 -13.50
CA GLU A 92 -19.75 -3.32 -13.06
C GLU A 92 -20.07 -3.91 -11.67
N TYR A 93 -19.74 -5.18 -11.45
CA TYR A 93 -19.89 -5.82 -10.14
C TYR A 93 -19.03 -5.13 -9.07
N ASP A 94 -17.76 -4.83 -9.37
CA ASP A 94 -16.87 -4.14 -8.43
C ASP A 94 -17.39 -2.73 -8.09
N ILE A 95 -17.97 -2.00 -9.06
CA ILE A 95 -18.62 -0.69 -8.85
C ILE A 95 -19.85 -0.81 -7.94
N GLU A 96 -20.68 -1.81 -8.14
CA GLU A 96 -21.85 -2.07 -7.28
C GLU A 96 -21.41 -2.33 -5.84
N MET A 97 -20.39 -3.18 -5.65
CA MET A 97 -19.83 -3.44 -4.32
C MET A 97 -19.24 -2.19 -3.66
N LEU A 98 -18.56 -1.34 -4.43
CA LEU A 98 -18.03 -0.08 -3.92
C LEU A 98 -19.13 0.88 -3.45
N ARG A 99 -20.27 0.94 -4.17
CA ARG A 99 -21.42 1.79 -3.78
C ARG A 99 -22.15 1.26 -2.57
N GLU A 100 -22.42 -0.04 -2.52
CA GLU A 100 -23.23 -0.64 -1.46
C GLU A 100 -22.46 -0.88 -0.16
N MET A 101 -21.21 -1.31 -0.29
CA MET A 101 -20.38 -1.76 0.83
C MET A 101 -19.17 -0.84 1.12
N GLY A 102 -18.87 0.13 0.25
CA GLY A 102 -17.66 0.93 0.31
C GLY A 102 -16.36 0.16 0.05
N TYR A 103 -16.46 -1.10 -0.38
CA TYR A 103 -15.33 -2.01 -0.55
C TYR A 103 -15.59 -3.06 -1.62
N THR A 104 -14.54 -3.47 -2.35
CA THR A 104 -14.56 -4.65 -3.23
C THR A 104 -13.24 -5.42 -3.13
N ASN A 105 -13.28 -6.71 -3.42
CA ASN A 105 -12.07 -7.53 -3.52
C ASN A 105 -11.22 -7.10 -4.72
N GLY A 106 -9.97 -6.70 -4.43
CA GLY A 106 -9.07 -6.19 -5.46
C GLY A 106 -9.21 -4.68 -5.68
N VAL A 107 -9.72 -3.94 -4.69
CA VAL A 107 -9.86 -2.47 -4.73
C VAL A 107 -8.54 -1.77 -5.10
N GLU A 108 -7.41 -2.38 -4.75
CA GLU A 108 -6.06 -1.89 -5.11
C GLU A 108 -5.86 -1.73 -6.62
N ASN A 109 -6.60 -2.47 -7.46
CA ASN A 109 -6.53 -2.31 -8.92
C ASN A 109 -7.17 -1.00 -9.41
N TYR A 110 -7.96 -0.35 -8.58
CA TYR A 110 -8.57 0.96 -8.81
C TYR A 110 -7.87 2.09 -8.05
N SER A 111 -6.73 1.80 -7.38
CA SER A 111 -6.02 2.73 -6.50
C SER A 111 -5.73 4.08 -7.16
N ARG A 112 -5.36 4.11 -8.44
CA ARG A 112 -5.12 5.36 -9.19
C ARG A 112 -6.33 6.30 -9.12
N HIS A 113 -7.54 5.78 -9.27
CA HIS A 113 -8.77 6.56 -9.21
C HIS A 113 -9.15 6.94 -7.77
N MET A 114 -8.90 6.04 -6.81
CA MET A 114 -9.16 6.29 -5.38
C MET A 114 -8.26 7.38 -4.82
N ASP A 115 -6.97 7.36 -5.17
CA ASP A 115 -5.96 8.31 -4.72
C ASP A 115 -5.96 9.61 -5.56
N GLY A 116 -6.66 9.63 -6.69
CA GLY A 116 -6.68 10.78 -7.61
C GLY A 116 -5.38 11.00 -8.39
N ARG A 117 -4.52 9.98 -8.48
CA ARG A 117 -3.23 10.04 -9.19
C ARG A 117 -3.41 10.12 -10.71
N SER A 118 -2.40 10.68 -11.37
CA SER A 118 -2.28 10.70 -12.81
C SER A 118 -1.84 9.35 -13.38
N GLU A 119 -2.04 9.14 -14.67
CA GLU A 119 -1.57 7.93 -15.37
C GLU A 119 -0.04 7.82 -15.29
N GLY A 120 0.46 6.62 -14.94
CA GLY A 120 1.88 6.33 -14.79
C GLY A 120 2.50 6.75 -13.46
N GLU A 121 1.80 7.52 -12.65
CA GLU A 121 2.25 7.96 -11.34
C GLU A 121 2.32 6.78 -10.35
N PRO A 122 3.43 6.64 -9.57
CA PRO A 122 3.56 5.54 -8.63
C PRO A 122 2.55 5.64 -7.47
N PRO A 123 2.17 4.52 -6.85
CA PRO A 123 1.37 4.56 -5.64
C PRO A 123 2.20 5.07 -4.46
N TYR A 124 1.51 5.62 -3.45
CA TYR A 124 2.13 5.89 -2.16
C TYR A 124 2.66 4.60 -1.54
N THR A 125 3.87 4.68 -1.01
CA THR A 125 4.55 3.58 -0.33
C THR A 125 4.80 3.93 1.12
N LEU A 126 5.29 2.99 1.92
CA LEU A 126 5.67 3.26 3.31
C LEU A 126 6.75 4.36 3.41
N LEU A 127 7.60 4.50 2.39
CA LEU A 127 8.65 5.51 2.36
C LEU A 127 8.10 6.94 2.34
N ASP A 128 6.93 7.16 1.75
CA ASP A 128 6.27 8.48 1.67
C ASP A 128 5.78 8.99 3.04
N PHE A 129 5.73 8.12 4.05
CA PHE A 129 5.27 8.44 5.41
C PHE A 129 6.40 8.67 6.42
N PHE A 130 7.65 8.47 6.01
CA PHE A 130 8.80 8.79 6.86
C PHE A 130 9.15 10.28 6.78
N PRO A 131 9.78 10.86 7.82
CA PRO A 131 10.35 12.19 7.73
C PRO A 131 11.48 12.23 6.70
N ASP A 132 11.74 13.43 6.12
CA ASP A 132 12.69 13.59 5.00
C ASP A 132 14.13 13.13 5.32
N ASP A 133 14.51 13.10 6.58
CA ASP A 133 15.87 12.77 7.05
C ASP A 133 16.03 11.32 7.57
N PHE A 134 15.15 10.41 7.19
CA PHE A 134 15.21 9.03 7.64
C PHE A 134 16.43 8.26 7.08
N LEU A 135 16.89 7.28 7.85
CA LEU A 135 17.94 6.35 7.47
C LEU A 135 17.34 5.00 7.08
N ILE A 136 17.69 4.50 5.89
CA ILE A 136 17.38 3.12 5.49
C ILE A 136 18.58 2.21 5.79
N MET A 137 18.31 1.07 6.41
CA MET A 137 19.27 -0.02 6.55
C MET A 137 18.74 -1.21 5.74
N ILE A 138 19.47 -1.62 4.71
CA ILE A 138 19.09 -2.75 3.84
C ILE A 138 19.93 -3.95 4.23
N ASP A 139 19.26 -4.93 4.85
CA ASP A 139 19.87 -6.22 5.14
C ASP A 139 19.87 -7.13 3.89
N GLU A 140 20.89 -7.97 3.79
CA GLU A 140 21.14 -8.81 2.60
C GLU A 140 21.02 -8.01 1.29
N SER A 141 21.67 -6.86 1.27
CA SER A 141 21.51 -5.84 0.22
C SER A 141 21.76 -6.39 -1.19
N HIS A 142 22.73 -7.29 -1.34
CA HIS A 142 23.02 -7.95 -2.62
C HIS A 142 21.82 -8.69 -3.23
N MET A 143 20.90 -9.21 -2.39
CA MET A 143 19.66 -9.82 -2.84
C MET A 143 18.55 -8.78 -2.98
N THR A 144 18.39 -7.91 -1.97
CA THR A 144 17.32 -6.92 -1.89
C THR A 144 17.37 -5.91 -3.04
N MET A 145 18.56 -5.40 -3.37
CA MET A 145 18.71 -4.46 -4.49
C MET A 145 18.42 -5.10 -5.84
N GLY A 146 18.75 -6.38 -6.00
CA GLY A 146 18.36 -7.17 -7.16
C GLY A 146 16.84 -7.31 -7.30
N GLN A 147 16.13 -7.52 -6.20
CA GLN A 147 14.67 -7.58 -6.17
C GLN A 147 14.03 -6.23 -6.49
N ILE A 148 14.49 -5.13 -5.88
CA ILE A 148 14.00 -3.77 -6.17
C ILE A 148 14.13 -3.47 -7.67
N LYS A 149 15.24 -3.83 -8.29
CA LYS A 149 15.46 -3.66 -9.73
C LYS A 149 14.50 -4.48 -10.59
N GLY A 150 14.20 -5.72 -10.17
CA GLY A 150 13.43 -6.69 -10.97
C GLY A 150 11.92 -6.65 -10.78
N MET A 151 11.42 -6.22 -9.59
CA MET A 151 10.01 -6.36 -9.21
C MET A 151 9.05 -5.56 -10.09
N TYR A 152 9.44 -4.36 -10.52
CA TYR A 152 8.62 -3.53 -11.42
C TYR A 152 8.33 -4.24 -12.73
N ASN A 153 9.34 -4.77 -13.40
CA ASN A 153 9.18 -5.42 -14.70
C ASN A 153 8.37 -6.73 -14.61
N GLY A 154 8.57 -7.49 -13.52
CA GLY A 154 7.80 -8.71 -13.25
C GLY A 154 6.32 -8.42 -13.02
N ASP A 155 5.99 -7.41 -12.20
CA ASP A 155 4.62 -6.98 -11.96
C ASP A 155 3.97 -6.42 -13.23
N ARG A 156 4.69 -5.57 -13.95
CA ARG A 156 4.24 -4.97 -15.21
C ARG A 156 3.84 -6.04 -16.24
N SER A 157 4.72 -6.99 -16.49
CA SER A 157 4.47 -8.08 -17.44
C SER A 157 3.23 -8.90 -17.08
N ARG A 158 3.07 -9.24 -15.80
CA ARG A 158 1.89 -9.96 -15.31
C ARG A 158 0.61 -9.16 -15.50
N LYS A 159 0.62 -7.88 -15.16
CA LYS A 159 -0.57 -7.01 -15.25
C LYS A 159 -0.96 -6.69 -16.69
N GLU A 160 0.01 -6.52 -17.59
CA GLU A 160 -0.27 -6.36 -19.03
C GLU A 160 -1.05 -7.56 -19.57
N MET A 161 -0.72 -8.77 -19.17
CA MET A 161 -1.52 -9.94 -19.53
C MET A 161 -2.95 -9.85 -18.98
N LEU A 162 -3.13 -9.44 -17.71
CA LEU A 162 -4.46 -9.30 -17.14
C LEU A 162 -5.31 -8.22 -17.85
N VAL A 163 -4.71 -7.11 -18.22
CA VAL A 163 -5.38 -6.05 -18.99
C VAL A 163 -5.74 -6.52 -20.40
N ASN A 164 -4.78 -7.10 -21.12
CA ASN A 164 -4.97 -7.55 -22.50
C ASN A 164 -6.02 -8.64 -22.66
N TYR A 165 -6.24 -9.44 -21.61
CA TYR A 165 -7.27 -10.49 -21.60
C TYR A 165 -8.57 -10.08 -20.86
N GLY A 166 -8.75 -8.79 -20.55
CA GLY A 166 -9.99 -8.26 -19.98
C GLY A 166 -10.26 -8.65 -18.54
N PHE A 167 -9.23 -8.94 -17.74
CA PHE A 167 -9.38 -9.21 -16.30
C PHE A 167 -9.25 -7.98 -15.44
N ARG A 168 -8.61 -6.91 -15.94
CA ARG A 168 -8.36 -5.66 -15.23
C ARG A 168 -8.45 -4.47 -16.19
N LEU A 169 -8.79 -3.30 -15.64
CA LEU A 169 -8.67 -2.02 -16.34
C LEU A 169 -7.19 -1.63 -16.51
N PRO A 170 -6.84 -0.81 -17.50
CA PRO A 170 -5.47 -0.29 -17.68
C PRO A 170 -4.90 0.40 -16.44
N SER A 171 -5.73 1.11 -15.65
CA SER A 171 -5.33 1.76 -14.39
C SER A 171 -4.72 0.82 -13.36
N ALA A 172 -5.00 -0.48 -13.43
CA ALA A 172 -4.37 -1.48 -12.56
C ALA A 172 -2.85 -1.56 -12.74
N LEU A 173 -2.32 -1.09 -13.88
CA LEU A 173 -0.88 -1.00 -14.15
C LEU A 173 -0.19 0.02 -13.24
N ASP A 174 -0.92 1.01 -12.71
CA ASP A 174 -0.39 2.07 -11.86
C ASP A 174 -0.39 1.70 -10.35
N ASN A 175 -1.02 0.58 -9.97
CA ASN A 175 -0.80 -0.06 -8.68
C ASN A 175 0.42 -0.99 -8.79
N ARG A 176 1.60 -0.47 -8.64
CA ARG A 176 2.85 -1.13 -9.00
C ARG A 176 3.96 -0.87 -7.99
N PRO A 177 4.96 -1.74 -7.88
CA PRO A 177 6.18 -1.41 -7.17
C PRO A 177 6.83 -0.16 -7.73
N LEU A 178 7.58 0.54 -6.90
CA LEU A 178 8.45 1.62 -7.36
C LEU A 178 9.47 1.08 -8.36
N ARG A 179 9.82 1.91 -9.34
CA ARG A 179 11.01 1.67 -10.15
C ARG A 179 12.23 1.94 -9.28
N ARG A 180 13.37 1.41 -9.69
CA ARG A 180 14.64 1.63 -8.97
C ARG A 180 14.93 3.12 -8.78
N GLU A 181 14.80 3.91 -9.84
CA GLU A 181 15.06 5.36 -9.82
C GLU A 181 14.08 6.10 -8.90
N GLU A 182 12.82 5.65 -8.83
CA GLU A 182 11.81 6.18 -7.92
C GLU A 182 12.16 5.85 -6.46
N PHE A 183 12.57 4.62 -6.18
CA PHE A 183 13.08 4.22 -4.87
C PHE A 183 14.30 5.07 -4.46
N GLU A 184 15.29 5.19 -5.33
CA GLU A 184 16.50 5.97 -5.09
C GLU A 184 16.20 7.46 -4.81
N SER A 185 15.13 8.02 -5.42
CA SER A 185 14.72 9.41 -5.17
C SER A 185 14.10 9.65 -3.79
N HIS A 186 13.58 8.62 -3.14
CA HIS A 186 13.05 8.71 -1.77
C HIS A 186 14.13 8.59 -0.69
N VAL A 187 15.32 8.13 -1.06
CA VAL A 187 16.37 7.79 -0.10
C VAL A 187 17.44 8.87 -0.01
N HIS A 188 17.60 9.45 1.18
CA HIS A 188 18.67 10.41 1.45
C HIS A 188 19.90 9.74 2.07
N GLN A 189 19.69 8.79 2.96
CA GLN A 189 20.75 8.07 3.67
C GLN A 189 20.45 6.57 3.66
N ILE A 190 21.47 5.77 3.28
CA ILE A 190 21.33 4.33 3.18
C ILE A 190 22.57 3.62 3.71
N VAL A 191 22.35 2.52 4.43
CA VAL A 191 23.36 1.57 4.87
C VAL A 191 23.06 0.22 4.24
N TYR A 192 24.00 -0.29 3.49
CA TYR A 192 23.93 -1.65 2.92
C TYR A 192 24.61 -2.63 3.87
N VAL A 193 23.91 -3.69 4.24
CA VAL A 193 24.43 -4.77 5.07
C VAL A 193 24.42 -6.05 4.23
N SER A 194 25.58 -6.65 4.04
CA SER A 194 25.72 -7.89 3.26
C SER A 194 27.00 -8.62 3.62
N ALA A 195 26.93 -9.94 3.73
CA ALA A 195 28.13 -10.78 3.85
C ALA A 195 28.89 -10.89 2.52
N THR A 196 28.20 -10.71 1.40
CA THR A 196 28.75 -10.81 0.04
C THR A 196 28.26 -9.63 -0.82
N PRO A 197 28.79 -8.41 -0.59
CA PRO A 197 28.42 -7.24 -1.38
C PRO A 197 28.61 -7.50 -2.87
N GLY A 198 27.64 -7.06 -3.69
CA GLY A 198 27.70 -7.15 -5.13
C GLY A 198 28.27 -5.87 -5.79
N ASP A 199 28.31 -5.89 -7.11
CA ASP A 199 28.83 -4.75 -7.89
C ASP A 199 28.09 -3.44 -7.58
N TYR A 200 26.78 -3.52 -7.34
CA TYR A 200 25.97 -2.35 -7.02
C TYR A 200 26.41 -1.67 -5.72
N GLU A 201 26.62 -2.43 -4.64
CA GLU A 201 27.08 -1.89 -3.36
C GLU A 201 28.48 -1.29 -3.49
N HIS A 202 29.35 -1.93 -4.25
CA HIS A 202 30.68 -1.41 -4.51
C HIS A 202 30.65 -0.08 -5.30
N GLU A 203 29.75 0.07 -6.25
CA GLU A 203 29.58 1.30 -7.03
C GLU A 203 29.00 2.47 -6.20
N GLN A 204 28.08 2.16 -5.28
CA GLN A 204 27.36 3.17 -4.50
C GLN A 204 28.05 3.55 -3.19
N THR A 205 29.00 2.76 -2.72
CA THR A 205 29.59 2.93 -1.40
C THR A 205 30.90 3.70 -1.46
N ALA A 206 30.94 4.89 -0.85
CA ALA A 206 32.17 5.69 -0.69
C ALA A 206 33.14 5.07 0.32
N THR A 207 32.62 4.30 1.28
CA THR A 207 33.42 3.68 2.35
C THR A 207 32.89 2.29 2.65
N LEU A 208 33.74 1.27 2.50
CA LEU A 208 33.42 -0.09 2.90
C LEU A 208 33.97 -0.37 4.31
N SER A 209 33.09 -0.74 5.24
CA SER A 209 33.48 -1.21 6.57
C SER A 209 33.29 -2.73 6.66
N LEU A 210 34.36 -3.45 6.95
CA LEU A 210 34.32 -4.92 7.15
C LEU A 210 34.32 -5.22 8.63
N ILE A 211 33.21 -5.77 9.13
CA ILE A 211 33.10 -6.29 10.49
C ILE A 211 33.12 -7.82 10.39
N HIS A 212 34.14 -8.44 10.97
CA HIS A 212 34.20 -9.92 11.08
C HIS A 212 33.64 -10.33 12.43
N ILE A 213 32.41 -10.89 12.43
CA ILE A 213 31.84 -11.52 13.62
C ILE A 213 32.12 -13.01 13.49
N SER A 214 33.17 -13.49 14.20
CA SER A 214 33.34 -14.93 14.36
C SER A 214 32.31 -15.45 15.35
N GLU A 215 31.51 -16.44 14.97
CA GLU A 215 30.71 -17.19 15.94
C GLU A 215 31.60 -17.73 17.06
N PRO A 216 31.21 -17.61 18.34
CA PRO A 216 31.97 -18.21 19.40
C PRO A 216 32.03 -19.73 19.17
N THR A 217 33.22 -20.22 18.94
CA THR A 217 33.48 -21.66 18.80
C THR A 217 32.98 -22.31 20.09
N ARG A 218 31.88 -23.09 20.03
CA ARG A 218 31.47 -23.94 21.14
C ARG A 218 32.59 -24.94 21.37
N LEU A 219 33.34 -24.75 22.43
CA LEU A 219 34.22 -25.76 22.94
C LEU A 219 33.34 -26.95 23.35
N LEU A 220 33.38 -28.00 22.53
CA LEU A 220 32.82 -29.28 22.88
C LEU A 220 33.71 -29.84 24.02
N SER A 221 33.17 -29.76 25.25
CA SER A 221 33.68 -30.47 26.40
C SER A 221 33.07 -31.86 26.48
#